data_515153d5bcf15f8240ba43fe7fd04667
#
_entry.id   515153d5bcf15f8240ba43fe7fd04667
#
_cell.length_a   1.000
_cell.length_b   1.000
_cell.length_c   1.000
_cell.angle_alpha   90.00
_cell.angle_beta   90.00
_cell.angle_gamma   90.00
#
_symmetry.space_group_name_H-M   'P 1'
#
loop_
_entity.id
_entity.type
_entity.pdbx_description
1 polymer ?
#
loop_
_entity_poly.entity_id
_entity_poly.type
_entity_poly.pdbx_seq_one_letter_code
_entity_poly.pdbx_strand_id
1 'polypeptide(L)'
;YGMSGAAVLATKACLRAGVGKVTTHTPRRNYDIMQITVPEAVVQLDRDETIFSEPVNTDGFDALGIGPGLGRDEDTAIALIDQLRKTLCPVVADADALNILGNHSSWMEQLPKGMIMTPHPREFDRLAGAPCSNDFDRLEKARSMAMQLEAFIILKGHFSALCTPDGKVTFNPTGNAGMATAGSGDVLTGIITALLARGHSQRNACLLGMYLHGLAGDLAA
;
A
#
# COMPACT_ATOMS: atom_id res chain seq x y z
N TYR A 1 13.74 9.30 -7.05
CA TYR A 1 15.04 8.72 -7.32
C TYR A 1 15.61 8.07 -6.06
N GLY A 2 16.23 6.86 -6.19
CA GLY A 2 16.88 6.15 -5.08
C GLY A 2 15.99 5.21 -4.25
N MET A 3 14.72 5.01 -4.60
CA MET A 3 13.77 4.15 -3.86
C MET A 3 13.26 2.95 -4.66
N SER A 4 13.90 2.57 -5.74
CA SER A 4 13.52 1.41 -6.57
C SER A 4 13.48 0.09 -5.81
N GLY A 5 14.24 -0.03 -4.72
CA GLY A 5 14.20 -1.19 -3.81
C GLY A 5 12.81 -1.45 -3.22
N ALA A 6 12.03 -0.42 -2.93
CA ALA A 6 10.67 -0.56 -2.42
C ALA A 6 9.74 -1.23 -3.46
N ALA A 7 9.81 -0.79 -4.73
CA ALA A 7 9.09 -1.42 -5.83
C ALA A 7 9.51 -2.88 -6.05
N VAL A 8 10.83 -3.17 -5.95
CA VAL A 8 11.36 -4.54 -6.03
C VAL A 8 10.78 -5.42 -4.92
N LEU A 9 10.77 -4.94 -3.67
CA LEU A 9 10.26 -5.71 -2.53
C LEU A 9 8.76 -5.98 -2.65
N ALA A 10 7.97 -4.97 -3.00
CA ALA A 10 6.53 -5.12 -3.20
C ALA A 10 6.22 -6.11 -4.35
N THR A 11 6.94 -6.00 -5.48
CA THR A 11 6.76 -6.89 -6.64
C THR A 11 7.12 -8.34 -6.30
N LYS A 12 8.27 -8.56 -5.64
CA LYS A 12 8.68 -9.90 -5.17
C LYS A 12 7.67 -10.51 -4.21
N ALA A 13 7.21 -9.72 -3.24
CA ALA A 13 6.22 -10.17 -2.26
C ALA A 13 4.89 -10.56 -2.95
N CYS A 14 4.46 -9.76 -3.92
CA CYS A 14 3.26 -10.04 -4.71
C CYS A 14 3.38 -11.39 -5.44
N LEU A 15 4.48 -11.64 -6.15
CA LEU A 15 4.74 -12.92 -6.82
C LEU A 15 4.78 -14.08 -5.83
N ARG A 16 5.50 -13.94 -4.72
CA ARG A 16 5.64 -14.99 -3.70
C ARG A 16 4.32 -15.28 -2.96
N ALA A 17 3.41 -14.33 -2.89
CA ALA A 17 2.06 -14.53 -2.36
C ALA A 17 1.10 -15.24 -3.33
N GLY A 18 1.57 -15.64 -4.52
CA GLY A 18 0.94 -16.62 -5.38
C GLY A 18 0.04 -16.05 -6.47
N VAL A 19 0.32 -14.85 -6.98
CA VAL A 19 -0.32 -14.37 -8.22
C VAL A 19 0.33 -15.02 -9.44
N GLY A 20 -0.44 -15.20 -10.49
CA GLY A 20 0.07 -15.79 -11.75
C GLY A 20 0.92 -14.81 -12.56
N LYS A 21 0.65 -13.50 -12.47
CA LYS A 21 1.34 -12.45 -13.24
C LYS A 21 1.36 -11.15 -12.45
N VAL A 22 2.49 -10.48 -12.46
CA VAL A 22 2.64 -9.11 -11.94
C VAL A 22 3.16 -8.21 -13.04
N THR A 23 2.56 -7.03 -13.17
CA THR A 23 3.09 -5.93 -13.97
C THR A 23 3.52 -4.81 -13.04
N THR A 24 4.76 -4.39 -13.13
CA THR A 24 5.27 -3.27 -12.36
C THR A 24 5.42 -2.07 -13.28
N HIS A 25 4.64 -1.01 -13.00
CA HIS A 25 4.84 0.30 -13.64
C HIS A 25 5.90 1.08 -12.88
N THR A 26 6.88 1.61 -13.61
CA THR A 26 8.02 2.29 -12.98
C THR A 26 8.69 3.26 -13.94
N PRO A 27 9.34 4.33 -13.43
CA PRO A 27 10.18 5.21 -14.25
C PRO A 27 11.26 4.46 -15.05
N ARG A 28 11.62 4.98 -16.21
CA ARG A 28 12.54 4.29 -17.16
C ARG A 28 13.87 3.89 -16.54
N ARG A 29 14.42 4.71 -15.63
CA ARG A 29 15.71 4.42 -14.95
C ARG A 29 15.68 3.18 -14.06
N ASN A 30 14.51 2.69 -13.71
CA ASN A 30 14.37 1.49 -12.88
C ASN A 30 14.27 0.20 -13.69
N TYR A 31 14.27 0.27 -15.03
CA TYR A 31 14.09 -0.89 -15.89
C TYR A 31 15.08 -2.02 -15.58
N ASP A 32 16.37 -1.73 -15.66
CA ASP A 32 17.42 -2.74 -15.43
C ASP A 32 17.33 -3.32 -14.02
N ILE A 33 17.07 -2.45 -13.01
CA ILE A 33 16.93 -2.89 -11.62
C ILE A 33 15.80 -3.90 -11.51
N MET A 34 14.63 -3.62 -12.09
CA MET A 34 13.48 -4.51 -12.05
C MET A 34 13.74 -5.82 -12.80
N GLN A 35 14.27 -5.75 -14.02
CA GLN A 35 14.53 -6.95 -14.84
C GLN A 35 15.62 -7.85 -14.24
N ILE A 36 16.64 -7.28 -13.59
CA ILE A 36 17.70 -8.06 -12.93
C ILE A 36 17.20 -8.69 -11.64
N THR A 37 16.43 -7.93 -10.84
CA THR A 37 16.06 -8.38 -9.50
C THR A 37 14.77 -9.18 -9.44
N VAL A 38 13.84 -8.96 -10.39
CA VAL A 38 12.53 -9.64 -10.48
C VAL A 38 12.24 -10.00 -11.94
N PRO A 39 13.00 -10.93 -12.54
CA PRO A 39 12.86 -11.25 -13.96
C PRO A 39 11.49 -11.85 -14.32
N GLU A 40 10.73 -12.35 -13.34
CA GLU A 40 9.39 -12.87 -13.53
C GLU A 40 8.31 -11.78 -13.71
N ALA A 41 8.61 -10.53 -13.33
CA ALA A 41 7.66 -9.44 -13.47
C ALA A 41 7.68 -8.82 -14.87
N VAL A 42 6.50 -8.50 -15.39
CA VAL A 42 6.40 -7.64 -16.58
C VAL A 42 6.67 -6.21 -16.15
N VAL A 43 7.55 -5.50 -16.85
CA VAL A 43 7.83 -4.08 -16.59
C VAL A 43 7.11 -3.23 -17.63
N GLN A 44 6.27 -2.31 -17.14
CA GLN A 44 5.68 -1.23 -17.90
C GLN A 44 6.39 0.07 -17.53
N LEU A 45 6.94 0.75 -18.52
CA LEU A 45 7.72 1.97 -18.27
C LEU A 45 6.82 3.20 -18.27
N ASP A 46 7.06 4.08 -17.31
CA ASP A 46 6.53 5.44 -17.31
C ASP A 46 7.10 6.24 -18.49
N ARG A 47 6.39 7.28 -18.89
CA ARG A 47 6.88 8.23 -19.87
C ARG A 47 8.12 8.98 -19.38
N ASP A 48 8.17 9.29 -18.08
CA ASP A 48 9.27 9.99 -17.44
C ASP A 48 10.42 9.03 -17.06
N GLU A 49 11.62 9.60 -17.00
CA GLU A 49 12.84 8.88 -16.65
C GLU A 49 12.93 8.57 -15.15
N THR A 50 12.38 9.41 -14.29
CA THR A 50 12.71 9.46 -12.85
C THR A 50 11.51 9.41 -11.91
N ILE A 51 10.32 9.80 -12.38
CA ILE A 51 9.11 9.89 -11.55
C ILE A 51 7.94 9.10 -12.15
N PHE A 52 6.94 8.82 -11.34
CA PHE A 52 5.62 8.39 -11.78
C PHE A 52 4.88 9.64 -12.29
N SER A 53 4.70 9.75 -13.60
CA SER A 53 4.21 10.98 -14.26
C SER A 53 2.85 10.83 -14.91
N GLU A 54 2.34 9.61 -15.07
CA GLU A 54 1.06 9.35 -15.73
C GLU A 54 0.35 8.11 -15.17
N PRO A 55 -0.99 8.14 -15.09
CA PRO A 55 -1.75 6.96 -14.69
C PRO A 55 -1.66 5.87 -15.76
N VAL A 56 -1.70 4.62 -15.31
CA VAL A 56 -1.75 3.46 -16.20
C VAL A 56 -3.19 3.01 -16.39
N ASN A 57 -3.48 2.42 -17.56
CA ASN A 57 -4.74 1.72 -17.74
C ASN A 57 -4.74 0.45 -16.89
N THR A 58 -5.73 0.32 -16.01
CA THR A 58 -5.91 -0.84 -15.14
C THR A 58 -6.94 -1.85 -15.64
N ASP A 59 -7.44 -1.71 -16.86
CA ASP A 59 -8.35 -2.68 -17.47
C ASP A 59 -7.68 -4.05 -17.56
N GLY A 60 -8.36 -5.07 -17.08
CA GLY A 60 -7.87 -6.44 -17.06
C GLY A 60 -6.86 -6.76 -15.93
N PHE A 61 -6.65 -5.83 -14.99
CA PHE A 61 -5.94 -6.11 -13.73
C PHE A 61 -6.93 -6.40 -12.60
N ASP A 62 -6.59 -7.38 -11.77
CA ASP A 62 -7.43 -7.81 -10.65
C ASP A 62 -7.23 -6.98 -9.39
N ALA A 63 -6.08 -6.32 -9.23
CA ALA A 63 -5.76 -5.43 -8.12
C ALA A 63 -4.61 -4.48 -8.46
N LEU A 64 -4.56 -3.34 -7.77
CA LEU A 64 -3.49 -2.34 -7.84
C LEU A 64 -2.85 -2.14 -6.48
N GLY A 65 -1.53 -2.28 -6.38
CA GLY A 65 -0.72 -1.79 -5.25
C GLY A 65 0.04 -0.54 -5.66
N ILE A 66 -0.02 0.53 -4.86
CA ILE A 66 0.60 1.81 -5.19
C ILE A 66 1.22 2.49 -3.97
N GLY A 67 2.36 3.14 -4.16
CA GLY A 67 2.98 3.97 -3.12
C GLY A 67 4.41 3.60 -2.74
N PRO A 68 4.80 2.31 -2.66
CA PRO A 68 6.18 1.93 -2.38
C PRO A 68 7.17 2.57 -3.36
N GLY A 69 8.00 3.49 -2.85
CA GLY A 69 9.02 4.18 -3.64
C GLY A 69 8.52 5.13 -4.73
N LEU A 70 7.27 5.58 -4.62
CA LEU A 70 6.61 6.41 -5.63
C LEU A 70 7.25 7.79 -5.79
N GLY A 71 7.80 8.35 -4.71
CA GLY A 71 8.22 9.75 -4.66
C GLY A 71 7.04 10.67 -4.28
N ARG A 72 7.34 11.97 -4.09
CA ARG A 72 6.35 12.95 -3.63
C ARG A 72 6.41 14.26 -4.40
N ASP A 73 6.89 14.19 -5.64
CA ASP A 73 6.86 15.31 -6.58
C ASP A 73 5.42 15.70 -6.88
N GLU A 74 5.18 16.98 -7.22
CA GLU A 74 3.84 17.48 -7.52
C GLU A 74 3.22 16.76 -8.74
N ASP A 75 4.01 16.51 -9.77
CA ASP A 75 3.55 15.75 -10.95
C ASP A 75 3.16 14.32 -10.57
N THR A 76 3.92 13.70 -9.66
CA THR A 76 3.59 12.38 -9.10
C THR A 76 2.29 12.43 -8.29
N ALA A 77 2.06 13.50 -7.53
CA ALA A 77 0.82 13.66 -6.77
C ALA A 77 -0.40 13.78 -7.69
N ILE A 78 -0.28 14.57 -8.76
CA ILE A 78 -1.34 14.71 -9.79
C ILE A 78 -1.60 13.37 -10.48
N ALA A 79 -0.55 12.65 -10.89
CA ALA A 79 -0.68 11.35 -11.52
C ALA A 79 -1.31 10.31 -10.58
N LEU A 80 -0.97 10.35 -9.28
CA LEU A 80 -1.54 9.45 -8.26
C LEU A 80 -3.04 9.64 -8.12
N ILE A 81 -3.53 10.88 -7.93
CA ILE A 81 -4.96 11.10 -7.75
C ILE A 81 -5.74 10.77 -9.01
N ASP A 82 -5.18 11.04 -10.19
CA ASP A 82 -5.77 10.68 -11.46
C ASP A 82 -5.83 9.13 -11.63
N GLN A 83 -4.77 8.42 -11.22
CA GLN A 83 -4.76 6.95 -11.15
C GLN A 83 -5.88 6.43 -10.27
N LEU A 84 -5.99 6.93 -9.03
CA LEU A 84 -6.99 6.45 -8.06
C LEU A 84 -8.42 6.69 -8.55
N ARG A 85 -8.69 7.82 -9.20
CA ARG A 85 -10.00 8.14 -9.78
C ARG A 85 -10.40 7.23 -10.94
N LYS A 86 -9.43 6.77 -11.74
CA LYS A 86 -9.65 5.96 -12.94
C LYS A 86 -9.64 4.46 -12.67
N THR A 87 -9.08 4.05 -11.53
CA THR A 87 -8.93 2.63 -11.21
C THR A 87 -10.26 2.00 -10.82
N LEU A 88 -10.61 0.89 -11.48
CA LEU A 88 -11.83 0.13 -11.22
C LEU A 88 -11.59 -1.16 -10.41
N CYS A 89 -10.35 -1.61 -10.30
CA CYS A 89 -9.98 -2.76 -9.49
C CYS A 89 -9.67 -2.35 -8.03
N PRO A 90 -9.68 -3.30 -7.07
CA PRO A 90 -9.29 -3.05 -5.69
C PRO A 90 -7.89 -2.43 -5.57
N VAL A 91 -7.73 -1.46 -4.67
CA VAL A 91 -6.48 -0.69 -4.48
C VAL A 91 -5.91 -0.91 -3.09
N VAL A 92 -4.59 -1.10 -3.02
CA VAL A 92 -3.77 -1.02 -1.81
C VAL A 92 -2.84 0.18 -1.93
N ALA A 93 -2.94 1.14 -1.01
CA ALA A 93 -2.05 2.29 -0.94
C ALA A 93 -1.21 2.29 0.33
N ASP A 94 0.08 2.57 0.17
CA ASP A 94 1.05 2.61 1.26
C ASP A 94 2.07 3.75 1.04
N ALA A 95 2.91 3.98 2.02
CA ALA A 95 4.13 4.80 1.91
C ALA A 95 3.89 6.19 1.28
N ASP A 96 4.56 6.49 0.15
CA ASP A 96 4.47 7.82 -0.47
C ASP A 96 3.07 8.16 -1.00
N ALA A 97 2.27 7.19 -1.40
CA ALA A 97 0.87 7.45 -1.74
C ALA A 97 0.09 8.00 -0.54
N LEU A 98 0.28 7.43 0.65
CA LEU A 98 -0.36 7.93 1.86
C LEU A 98 0.19 9.29 2.29
N ASN A 99 1.49 9.52 2.12
CA ASN A 99 2.12 10.82 2.39
C ASN A 99 1.56 11.92 1.47
N ILE A 100 1.37 11.63 0.18
CA ILE A 100 0.75 12.55 -0.78
C ILE A 100 -0.69 12.86 -0.36
N LEU A 101 -1.50 11.83 -0.09
CA LEU A 101 -2.89 12.00 0.33
C LEU A 101 -3.00 12.82 1.62
N GLY A 102 -2.10 12.61 2.58
CA GLY A 102 -2.06 13.40 3.82
C GLY A 102 -1.76 14.89 3.59
N ASN A 103 -1.01 15.23 2.54
CA ASN A 103 -0.74 16.62 2.16
C ASN A 103 -1.89 17.25 1.35
N HIS A 104 -2.79 16.45 0.79
CA HIS A 104 -3.91 16.88 -0.07
C HIS A 104 -5.25 16.38 0.49
N SER A 105 -5.61 16.82 1.69
CA SER A 105 -6.79 16.33 2.42
C SER A 105 -8.11 16.44 1.64
N SER A 106 -8.23 17.43 0.75
CA SER A 106 -9.41 17.59 -0.13
C SER A 106 -9.59 16.47 -1.16
N TRP A 107 -8.56 15.64 -1.37
CA TRP A 107 -8.64 14.50 -2.28
C TRP A 107 -9.21 13.25 -1.61
N MET A 108 -9.29 13.21 -0.28
CA MET A 108 -9.75 12.03 0.48
C MET A 108 -11.18 11.59 0.10
N GLU A 109 -12.04 12.53 -0.23
CA GLU A 109 -13.44 12.24 -0.65
C GLU A 109 -13.52 11.62 -2.06
N GLN A 110 -12.43 11.62 -2.79
CA GLN A 110 -12.36 11.14 -4.18
C GLN A 110 -11.73 9.75 -4.28
N LEU A 111 -11.37 9.16 -3.14
CA LEU A 111 -10.75 7.85 -3.10
C LEU A 111 -11.74 6.74 -3.46
N PRO A 112 -11.30 5.68 -4.12
CA PRO A 112 -12.17 4.54 -4.42
C PRO A 112 -12.64 3.86 -3.12
N LYS A 113 -13.94 3.58 -3.02
CA LYS A 113 -14.51 2.86 -1.89
C LYS A 113 -13.89 1.46 -1.78
N GLY A 114 -13.70 1.01 -0.55
CA GLY A 114 -13.05 -0.27 -0.28
C GLY A 114 -11.54 -0.26 -0.47
N MET A 115 -10.92 0.90 -0.71
CA MET A 115 -9.46 1.04 -0.77
C MET A 115 -8.83 0.58 0.55
N ILE A 116 -7.69 -0.11 0.47
CA ILE A 116 -6.91 -0.52 1.62
C ILE A 116 -5.74 0.46 1.80
N MET A 117 -5.60 1.02 2.99
CA MET A 117 -4.49 1.88 3.39
C MET A 117 -3.69 1.22 4.50
N THR A 118 -2.35 1.28 4.43
CA THR A 118 -1.47 0.59 5.38
C THR A 118 -0.52 1.55 6.09
N PRO A 119 -1.02 2.62 6.76
CA PRO A 119 -0.16 3.63 7.37
C PRO A 119 0.58 3.09 8.61
N HIS A 120 1.86 3.46 8.75
CA HIS A 120 2.52 3.48 10.04
C HIS A 120 2.08 4.73 10.86
N PRO A 121 2.36 4.81 12.19
CA PRO A 121 1.82 5.90 13.03
C PRO A 121 2.04 7.30 12.48
N ARG A 122 3.23 7.62 11.95
CA ARG A 122 3.53 8.96 11.42
C ARG A 122 2.83 9.25 10.08
N GLU A 123 2.60 8.23 9.25
CA GLU A 123 1.81 8.37 8.02
C GLU A 123 0.35 8.62 8.38
N PHE A 124 -0.17 7.86 9.36
CA PHE A 124 -1.54 8.06 9.83
C PHE A 124 -1.75 9.46 10.42
N ASP A 125 -0.82 9.95 11.22
CA ASP A 125 -0.90 11.29 11.80
C ASP A 125 -0.98 12.39 10.72
N ARG A 126 -0.30 12.22 9.58
CA ARG A 126 -0.44 13.11 8.42
C ARG A 126 -1.81 12.99 7.74
N LEU A 127 -2.30 11.76 7.54
CA LEU A 127 -3.64 11.53 6.98
C LEU A 127 -4.72 12.15 7.87
N ALA A 128 -4.56 12.09 9.20
CA ALA A 128 -5.46 12.68 10.19
C ALA A 128 -5.34 14.21 10.31
N GLY A 129 -4.35 14.82 9.62
CA GLY A 129 -4.13 16.27 9.64
C GLY A 129 -3.44 16.81 10.89
N ALA A 130 -3.21 15.98 11.89
CA ALA A 130 -2.51 16.37 13.14
C ALA A 130 -1.96 15.13 13.87
N PRO A 131 -0.88 15.28 14.66
CA PRO A 131 -0.40 14.23 15.52
C PRO A 131 -1.47 13.73 16.50
N CYS A 132 -1.56 12.42 16.66
CA CYS A 132 -2.43 11.81 17.65
C CYS A 132 -1.79 11.89 19.04
N SER A 133 -2.61 12.06 20.09
CA SER A 133 -2.13 12.22 21.46
C SER A 133 -1.54 10.94 22.05
N ASN A 134 -2.02 9.79 21.59
CA ASN A 134 -1.57 8.45 21.97
C ASN A 134 -2.09 7.41 20.99
N ASP A 135 -1.73 6.14 21.19
CA ASP A 135 -2.11 5.06 20.26
C ASP A 135 -3.62 4.75 20.30
N PHE A 136 -4.29 5.00 21.43
CA PHE A 136 -5.73 4.82 21.53
C PHE A 136 -6.49 5.89 20.73
N ASP A 137 -6.08 7.15 20.86
CA ASP A 137 -6.61 8.26 20.04
C ASP A 137 -6.40 7.98 18.53
N ARG A 138 -5.21 7.48 18.19
CA ARG A 138 -4.91 7.10 16.79
C ARG A 138 -5.82 6.00 16.28
N LEU A 139 -6.09 4.98 17.10
CA LEU A 139 -6.98 3.88 16.76
C LEU A 139 -8.41 4.37 16.51
N GLU A 140 -8.94 5.21 17.40
CA GLU A 140 -10.30 5.75 17.28
C GLU A 140 -10.44 6.66 16.04
N LYS A 141 -9.44 7.48 15.74
CA LYS A 141 -9.40 8.28 14.51
C LYS A 141 -9.33 7.41 13.26
N ALA A 142 -8.51 6.35 13.28
CA ALA A 142 -8.43 5.41 12.16
C ALA A 142 -9.75 4.67 11.92
N ARG A 143 -10.41 4.25 13.00
CA ARG A 143 -11.74 3.64 12.93
C ARG A 143 -12.77 4.61 12.34
N SER A 144 -12.79 5.85 12.80
CA SER A 144 -13.69 6.89 12.28
C SER A 144 -13.42 7.21 10.81
N MET A 145 -12.15 7.33 10.42
CA MET A 145 -11.73 7.56 9.03
C MET A 145 -12.10 6.37 8.12
N ALA A 146 -11.93 5.13 8.58
CA ALA A 146 -12.32 3.94 7.83
C ALA A 146 -13.82 3.92 7.52
N MET A 147 -14.65 4.31 8.49
CA MET A 147 -16.10 4.44 8.31
C MET A 147 -16.46 5.58 7.35
N GLN A 148 -15.86 6.76 7.53
CA GLN A 148 -16.12 7.95 6.72
C GLN A 148 -15.77 7.76 5.25
N LEU A 149 -14.60 7.16 4.99
CA LEU A 149 -14.09 6.95 3.63
C LEU A 149 -14.57 5.63 3.00
N GLU A 150 -15.35 4.83 3.73
CA GLU A 150 -15.68 3.46 3.34
C GLU A 150 -14.43 2.65 2.94
N ALA A 151 -13.34 2.80 3.70
CA ALA A 151 -12.02 2.22 3.43
C ALA A 151 -11.58 1.25 4.52
N PHE A 152 -10.60 0.41 4.22
CA PHE A 152 -9.92 -0.46 5.17
C PHE A 152 -8.60 0.20 5.59
N ILE A 153 -8.35 0.34 6.88
CA ILE A 153 -7.11 0.96 7.39
C ILE A 153 -6.38 -0.04 8.27
N ILE A 154 -5.18 -0.42 7.86
CA ILE A 154 -4.25 -1.20 8.67
C ILE A 154 -3.27 -0.24 9.35
N LEU A 155 -3.48 0.05 10.62
CA LEU A 155 -2.50 0.75 11.44
C LEU A 155 -1.34 -0.20 11.75
N LYS A 156 -0.17 0.07 11.16
CA LYS A 156 1.06 -0.68 11.43
C LYS A 156 1.60 -0.32 12.82
N GLY A 157 1.96 -1.32 13.62
CA GLY A 157 2.51 -1.15 14.97
C GLY A 157 2.91 -2.49 15.56
N HIS A 158 3.31 -2.51 16.84
CA HIS A 158 3.61 -3.75 17.53
C HIS A 158 2.45 -4.76 17.43
N PHE A 159 1.22 -4.28 17.66
CA PHE A 159 -0.02 -4.98 17.35
C PHE A 159 -0.71 -4.24 16.22
N SER A 160 -0.47 -4.67 14.99
CA SER A 160 -1.16 -4.06 13.85
C SER A 160 -2.67 -4.23 13.98
N ALA A 161 -3.43 -3.16 13.71
CA ALA A 161 -4.87 -3.13 13.86
C ALA A 161 -5.55 -2.85 12.51
N LEU A 162 -6.52 -3.68 12.13
CA LEU A 162 -7.40 -3.45 10.99
C LEU A 162 -8.65 -2.73 11.45
N CYS A 163 -8.89 -1.53 10.94
CA CYS A 163 -10.16 -0.80 11.02
C CYS A 163 -10.93 -0.98 9.73
N THR A 164 -12.20 -1.36 9.82
CA THR A 164 -13.05 -1.67 8.67
C THR A 164 -14.17 -0.63 8.47
N PRO A 165 -14.78 -0.52 7.27
CA PRO A 165 -15.86 0.42 7.00
C PRO A 165 -17.07 0.28 7.91
N ASP A 166 -17.33 -0.91 8.44
CA ASP A 166 -18.40 -1.18 9.41
C ASP A 166 -18.03 -0.85 10.87
N GLY A 167 -16.88 -0.18 11.07
CA GLY A 167 -16.41 0.28 12.37
C GLY A 167 -15.84 -0.81 13.27
N LYS A 168 -15.64 -2.02 12.77
CA LYS A 168 -14.96 -3.08 13.53
C LYS A 168 -13.46 -2.88 13.54
N VAL A 169 -12.84 -3.29 14.66
CA VAL A 169 -11.39 -3.31 14.84
C VAL A 169 -10.93 -4.74 15.13
N THR A 170 -9.88 -5.18 14.43
CA THR A 170 -9.28 -6.51 14.63
C THR A 170 -7.77 -6.36 14.77
N PHE A 171 -7.20 -6.90 15.85
CA PHE A 171 -5.76 -6.88 16.09
C PHE A 171 -5.09 -8.13 15.53
N ASN A 172 -3.89 -7.94 14.98
CA ASN A 172 -3.03 -9.04 14.53
C ASN A 172 -2.15 -9.53 15.69
N PRO A 173 -2.18 -10.83 16.01
CA PRO A 173 -1.38 -11.39 17.10
C PRO A 173 0.05 -11.80 16.69
N THR A 174 0.40 -11.76 15.40
CA THR A 174 1.70 -12.18 14.86
C THR A 174 2.61 -11.00 14.57
N GLY A 175 3.89 -11.25 14.52
CA GLY A 175 4.93 -10.25 14.27
C GLY A 175 5.70 -9.87 15.53
N ASN A 176 6.89 -9.36 15.33
CA ASN A 176 7.80 -8.99 16.40
C ASN A 176 8.52 -7.65 16.10
N ALA A 177 9.22 -7.12 17.09
CA ALA A 177 9.92 -5.84 16.98
C ALA A 177 11.03 -5.80 15.91
N GLY A 178 11.61 -6.95 15.54
CA GLY A 178 12.61 -7.08 14.49
C GLY A 178 12.06 -6.73 13.09
N MET A 179 10.74 -6.75 12.92
CA MET A 179 10.09 -6.34 11.67
C MET A 179 10.08 -4.82 11.43
N ALA A 180 10.49 -4.01 12.41
CA ALA A 180 10.60 -2.57 12.28
C ALA A 180 11.83 -2.15 11.44
N THR A 181 11.95 -2.71 10.25
CA THR A 181 13.03 -2.47 9.28
C THR A 181 12.49 -1.85 8.00
N ALA A 182 13.38 -1.16 7.26
CA ALA A 182 13.03 -0.64 5.93
C ALA A 182 12.64 -1.78 4.99
N GLY A 183 11.57 -1.59 4.21
CA GLY A 183 11.08 -2.56 3.25
C GLY A 183 10.01 -3.53 3.77
N SER A 184 9.87 -3.68 5.09
CA SER A 184 8.86 -4.56 5.67
C SER A 184 7.43 -4.16 5.25
N GLY A 185 7.12 -2.85 5.24
CA GLY A 185 5.83 -2.33 4.75
C GLY A 185 5.61 -2.61 3.27
N ASP A 186 6.64 -2.44 2.44
CA ASP A 186 6.56 -2.70 1.00
C ASP A 186 6.19 -4.18 0.72
N VAL A 187 6.75 -5.10 1.52
CA VAL A 187 6.39 -6.53 1.47
C VAL A 187 4.92 -6.74 1.82
N LEU A 188 4.42 -6.10 2.89
CA LEU A 188 3.00 -6.19 3.27
C LEU A 188 2.09 -5.70 2.15
N THR A 189 2.42 -4.59 1.51
CA THR A 189 1.68 -4.05 0.36
C THR A 189 1.61 -5.07 -0.77
N GLY A 190 2.73 -5.71 -1.12
CA GLY A 190 2.77 -6.75 -2.14
C GLY A 190 1.91 -7.97 -1.81
N ILE A 191 1.96 -8.45 -0.55
CA ILE A 191 1.16 -9.59 -0.08
C ILE A 191 -0.34 -9.28 -0.18
N ILE A 192 -0.78 -8.11 0.31
CA ILE A 192 -2.21 -7.75 0.29
C ILE A 192 -2.70 -7.58 -1.15
N THR A 193 -1.91 -6.94 -2.02
CA THR A 193 -2.24 -6.80 -3.44
C THR A 193 -2.42 -8.15 -4.12
N ALA A 194 -1.54 -9.11 -3.82
CA ALA A 194 -1.65 -10.48 -4.34
C ALA A 194 -2.92 -11.19 -3.87
N LEU A 195 -3.27 -11.06 -2.60
CA LEU A 195 -4.47 -11.68 -2.04
C LEU A 195 -5.74 -11.11 -2.69
N LEU A 196 -5.78 -9.79 -2.92
CA LEU A 196 -6.87 -9.16 -3.67
C LEU A 196 -6.95 -9.70 -5.10
N ALA A 197 -5.82 -9.75 -5.82
CA ALA A 197 -5.77 -10.25 -7.20
C ALA A 197 -6.19 -11.73 -7.31
N ARG A 198 -6.05 -12.50 -6.22
CA ARG A 198 -6.52 -13.89 -6.12
C ARG A 198 -8.00 -14.00 -5.74
N GLY A 199 -8.75 -12.91 -5.70
CA GLY A 199 -10.19 -12.90 -5.46
C GLY A 199 -10.60 -12.89 -3.98
N HIS A 200 -9.68 -12.66 -3.04
CA HIS A 200 -10.07 -12.44 -1.65
C HIS A 200 -10.78 -11.08 -1.50
N SER A 201 -11.80 -11.05 -0.64
CA SER A 201 -12.40 -9.76 -0.25
C SER A 201 -11.36 -8.88 0.45
N GLN A 202 -11.56 -7.55 0.41
CA GLN A 202 -10.66 -6.59 1.06
C GLN A 202 -10.40 -6.94 2.52
N ARG A 203 -11.46 -7.30 3.27
CA ARG A 203 -11.34 -7.71 4.66
C ARG A 203 -10.44 -8.95 4.82
N ASN A 204 -10.67 -9.99 4.02
CA ASN A 204 -9.88 -11.22 4.10
C ASN A 204 -8.43 -10.99 3.64
N ALA A 205 -8.21 -10.18 2.61
CA ALA A 205 -6.88 -9.81 2.16
C ALA A 205 -6.11 -9.04 3.25
N CYS A 206 -6.76 -8.13 3.97
CA CYS A 206 -6.16 -7.44 5.12
C CYS A 206 -5.79 -8.42 6.25
N LEU A 207 -6.73 -9.25 6.69
CA LEU A 207 -6.53 -10.18 7.80
C LEU A 207 -5.44 -11.22 7.50
N LEU A 208 -5.53 -11.86 6.33
CA LEU A 208 -4.53 -12.84 5.90
C LEU A 208 -3.17 -12.18 5.66
N GLY A 209 -3.15 -11.01 5.01
CA GLY A 209 -1.92 -10.27 4.72
C GLY A 209 -1.17 -9.88 5.99
N MET A 210 -1.85 -9.31 6.98
CA MET A 210 -1.25 -8.99 8.28
C MET A 210 -0.74 -10.25 9.00
N TYR A 211 -1.56 -11.30 9.03
CA TYR A 211 -1.21 -12.54 9.73
C TYR A 211 0.01 -13.22 9.10
N LEU A 212 0.00 -13.42 7.78
CA LEU A 212 1.09 -14.09 7.05
C LEU A 212 2.39 -13.27 7.11
N HIS A 213 2.28 -11.96 6.99
CA HIS A 213 3.44 -11.06 7.09
C HIS A 213 4.05 -11.12 8.49
N GLY A 214 3.24 -11.03 9.54
CA GLY A 214 3.70 -11.14 10.92
C GLY A 214 4.29 -12.52 11.22
N LEU A 215 3.62 -13.61 10.81
CA LEU A 215 4.11 -14.97 10.99
C LEU A 215 5.46 -15.21 10.29
N ALA A 216 5.63 -14.66 9.07
CA ALA A 216 6.92 -14.75 8.38
C ALA A 216 8.02 -14.02 9.14
N GLY A 217 7.72 -12.88 9.77
CA GLY A 217 8.64 -12.17 10.66
C GLY A 217 8.99 -12.97 11.91
N ASP A 218 8.02 -13.67 12.51
CA ASP A 218 8.24 -14.51 13.68
C ASP A 218 9.09 -15.76 13.37
N LEU A 219 8.91 -16.32 12.17
CA LEU A 219 9.71 -17.45 11.71
C LEU A 219 11.14 -17.06 11.30
N ALA A 220 11.39 -15.78 11.02
CA ALA A 220 12.69 -15.26 10.62
C ALA A 220 13.52 -14.70 11.81
N ALA A 221 12.92 -14.60 12.99
CA ALA A 221 13.56 -14.10 14.23
C ALA A 221 14.19 -15.26 14.99
#